data_e62f8ebadf01ae45028abfc5425f7376
#
_entry.id   e62f8ebadf01ae45028abfc5425f7376
#
_cell.length_a   1.000
_cell.length_b   1.000
_cell.length_c   1.000
_cell.angle_alpha   90.00
_cell.angle_beta   90.00
_cell.angle_gamma   90.00
#
_symmetry.space_group_name_H-M   'P 1'
#
loop_
_entity.id
_entity.type
_entity.pdbx_description
1 polymer ?
#
loop_
_entity_poly.entity_id
_entity_poly.type
_entity_poly.pdbx_seq_one_letter_code
_entity_poly.pdbx_strand_id
1 'polypeptide(L)'
;MSSATVTDYVSRIEGTCGAESDVIVNFKYDKKDEAIANIMKKAQLKNTLAGIIFELTFEDRSFRLYTSGKAIFRGFTTKTELMDFLAKLLL
;
A
#
# COMPACT_ATOMS: atom_id res chain seq x y z
N MET A 1 17.95 -2.33 -18.92
CA MET A 1 16.52 -2.21 -18.65
C MET A 1 16.30 -1.91 -17.19
N SER A 2 15.68 -0.80 -16.90
CA SER A 2 15.40 -0.45 -15.53
C SER A 2 14.15 -1.18 -15.05
N SER A 3 14.21 -1.71 -13.84
CA SER A 3 13.04 -2.29 -13.20
C SER A 3 12.54 -1.33 -12.13
N ALA A 4 11.23 -1.19 -12.03
CA ALA A 4 10.64 -0.37 -10.97
C ALA A 4 10.88 -1.03 -9.62
N THR A 5 11.00 -0.19 -8.59
CA THR A 5 11.13 -0.66 -7.21
C THR A 5 10.06 0.00 -6.36
N VAL A 6 9.85 -0.53 -5.15
CA VAL A 6 8.88 0.06 -4.23
C VAL A 6 9.20 1.52 -3.96
N THR A 7 10.48 1.87 -3.85
CA THR A 7 10.89 3.24 -3.57
C THR A 7 10.60 4.21 -4.71
N ASP A 8 10.34 3.70 -5.91
CA ASP A 8 9.92 4.56 -7.02
C ASP A 8 8.51 5.13 -6.79
N TYR A 9 7.69 4.44 -6.01
CA TYR A 9 6.32 4.84 -5.75
C TYR A 9 6.13 5.47 -4.37
N VAL A 10 7.00 5.17 -3.41
CA VAL A 10 6.82 5.55 -2.02
C VAL A 10 7.70 6.75 -1.68
N SER A 11 7.06 7.81 -1.17
CA SER A 11 7.81 8.98 -0.70
C SER A 11 8.24 8.80 0.75
N ARG A 12 7.40 8.18 1.58
CA ARG A 12 7.67 8.08 3.00
C ARG A 12 6.80 6.99 3.63
N ILE A 13 7.36 6.33 4.65
CA ILE A 13 6.62 5.38 5.47
C ILE A 13 6.60 5.92 6.89
N GLU A 14 5.41 6.04 7.47
CA GLU A 14 5.22 6.55 8.82
C GLU A 14 4.72 5.44 9.72
N GLY A 15 5.09 5.51 11.00
CA GLY A 15 4.73 4.49 11.97
C GLY A 15 5.79 3.42 12.10
N THR A 16 5.53 2.47 12.98
CA THR A 16 6.46 1.36 13.24
C THR A 16 5.75 0.04 12.96
N CYS A 17 6.51 -0.92 12.43
CA CYS A 17 5.98 -2.27 12.25
C CYS A 17 5.75 -2.94 13.59
N GLY A 18 4.66 -3.69 13.69
CA GLY A 18 4.30 -4.41 14.90
C GLY A 18 2.96 -5.10 14.71
N ALA A 19 2.70 -6.14 15.50
CA ALA A 19 1.50 -6.98 15.33
C ALA A 19 0.20 -6.20 15.41
N GLU A 20 0.18 -5.10 16.19
CA GLU A 20 -1.02 -4.29 16.37
C GLU A 20 -0.81 -2.83 15.96
N SER A 21 0.30 -2.55 15.28
CA SER A 21 0.63 -1.19 14.87
C SER A 21 0.20 -0.92 13.44
N ASP A 22 -0.23 0.30 13.18
CA ASP A 22 -0.55 0.76 11.85
C ASP A 22 0.69 1.41 11.23
N VAL A 23 0.90 1.12 9.95
CA VAL A 23 1.97 1.73 9.16
C VAL A 23 1.32 2.47 8.01
N ILE A 24 1.67 3.74 7.85
CA ILE A 24 1.15 4.58 6.78
C ILE A 24 2.21 4.70 5.70
N VAL A 25 1.86 4.27 4.49
CA VAL A 25 2.73 4.37 3.32
C VAL A 25 2.22 5.52 2.46
N ASN A 26 3.05 6.53 2.29
CA ASN A 26 2.72 7.68 1.46
C ASN A 26 3.38 7.51 0.09
N PHE A 27 2.57 7.58 -0.97
CA PHE A 27 3.07 7.47 -2.33
C PHE A 27 3.53 8.83 -2.83
N LYS A 28 4.51 8.81 -3.74
CA LYS A 28 4.96 10.05 -4.39
C LYS A 28 3.81 10.68 -5.14
N TYR A 29 3.71 12.01 -5.08
CA TYR A 29 2.62 12.74 -5.70
C TYR A 29 2.45 12.41 -7.19
N ASP A 30 3.55 12.34 -7.92
CA ASP A 30 3.56 12.07 -9.35
C ASP A 30 3.40 10.57 -9.67
N LYS A 31 3.45 9.71 -8.68
CA LYS A 31 3.31 8.25 -8.84
C LYS A 31 2.07 7.67 -8.18
N LYS A 32 1.33 8.46 -7.42
CA LYS A 32 0.21 7.94 -6.63
C LYS A 32 -0.87 7.29 -7.50
N ASP A 33 -1.18 7.88 -8.64
CA ASP A 33 -2.22 7.34 -9.51
C ASP A 33 -1.81 5.99 -10.09
N GLU A 34 -0.55 5.87 -10.48
CA GLU A 34 -0.01 4.60 -10.98
C GLU A 34 0.03 3.55 -9.88
N ALA A 35 0.44 3.95 -8.67
CA ALA A 35 0.46 3.05 -7.52
C ALA A 35 -0.93 2.53 -7.20
N ILE A 36 -1.92 3.42 -7.16
CA ILE A 36 -3.31 3.05 -6.90
C ILE A 36 -3.81 2.10 -7.97
N ALA A 37 -3.55 2.39 -9.23
CA ALA A 37 -3.98 1.53 -10.33
C ALA A 37 -3.36 0.14 -10.24
N ASN A 38 -2.08 0.06 -9.91
CA ASN A 38 -1.39 -1.23 -9.77
C ASN A 38 -1.95 -2.04 -8.60
N ILE A 39 -2.22 -1.39 -7.48
CA ILE A 39 -2.81 -2.04 -6.32
C ILE A 39 -4.20 -2.56 -6.64
N MET A 40 -5.01 -1.75 -7.30
CA MET A 40 -6.38 -2.13 -7.65
C MET A 40 -6.44 -3.31 -8.61
N LYS A 41 -5.41 -3.47 -9.44
CA LYS A 41 -5.33 -4.61 -10.36
C LYS A 41 -5.04 -5.93 -9.64
N LYS A 42 -4.31 -5.88 -8.54
CA LYS A 42 -3.81 -7.09 -7.87
C LYS A 42 -4.60 -7.45 -6.63
N ALA A 43 -5.03 -6.45 -5.87
CA ALA A 43 -5.78 -6.66 -4.64
C ALA A 43 -7.27 -6.78 -4.94
N GLN A 44 -8.00 -7.43 -4.04
CA GLN A 44 -9.43 -7.56 -4.16
C GLN A 44 -10.13 -6.45 -3.38
N LEU A 45 -10.97 -5.68 -4.05
CA LEU A 45 -11.75 -4.63 -3.41
C LEU A 45 -12.89 -5.26 -2.62
N LYS A 46 -12.96 -4.95 -1.34
CA LYS A 46 -14.00 -5.44 -0.44
C LYS A 46 -15.06 -4.39 -0.16
N ASN A 47 -14.66 -3.13 -0.06
CA ASN A 47 -15.61 -2.06 0.27
C ASN A 47 -15.03 -0.73 -0.16
N THR A 48 -15.92 0.25 -0.36
CA THR A 48 -15.53 1.61 -0.67
C THR A 48 -16.25 2.52 0.32
N LEU A 49 -15.49 3.36 1.01
CA LEU A 49 -16.02 4.28 2.00
C LEU A 49 -15.98 5.70 1.46
N ALA A 50 -17.14 6.34 1.36
CA ALA A 50 -17.27 7.72 0.89
C ALA A 50 -16.63 8.00 -0.48
N GLY A 51 -16.32 6.96 -1.25
CA GLY A 51 -15.68 7.10 -2.56
C GLY A 51 -14.21 7.51 -2.52
N ILE A 52 -13.62 7.62 -1.32
CA ILE A 52 -12.23 8.08 -1.17
C ILE A 52 -11.35 7.08 -0.43
N ILE A 53 -11.95 6.08 0.20
CA ILE A 53 -11.21 5.05 0.94
C ILE A 53 -11.63 3.70 0.40
N PHE A 54 -10.67 2.91 -0.01
CA PHE A 54 -10.91 1.54 -0.50
C PHE A 54 -10.40 0.54 0.53
N GLU A 55 -11.25 -0.39 0.91
CA GLU A 55 -10.85 -1.53 1.74
C GLU A 55 -10.54 -2.69 0.83
N LEU A 56 -9.31 -3.16 0.88
CA LEU A 56 -8.78 -4.16 -0.04
C LEU A 56 -8.16 -5.31 0.71
N THR A 57 -8.12 -6.49 0.06
CA THR A 57 -7.41 -7.64 0.58
C THR A 57 -6.44 -8.17 -0.47
N PHE A 58 -5.30 -8.67 0.00
CA PHE A 58 -4.31 -9.30 -0.86
C PHE A 58 -3.51 -10.29 -0.01
N GLU A 59 -3.42 -11.53 -0.44
CA GLU A 59 -2.71 -12.60 0.28
C GLU A 59 -3.14 -12.71 1.74
N ASP A 60 -4.47 -12.72 1.97
CA ASP A 60 -5.09 -12.84 3.28
C ASP A 60 -4.84 -11.67 4.23
N ARG A 61 -4.33 -10.55 3.71
CA ARG A 61 -4.13 -9.35 4.49
C ARG A 61 -5.08 -8.26 4.01
N SER A 62 -5.68 -7.55 4.96
CA SER A 62 -6.55 -6.42 4.66
C SER A 62 -5.81 -5.12 4.88
N PHE A 63 -6.08 -4.15 4.02
CA PHE A 63 -5.50 -2.82 4.15
C PHE A 63 -6.43 -1.80 3.56
N ARG A 64 -6.16 -0.53 3.82
CA ARG A 64 -6.94 0.58 3.29
C ARG A 64 -6.08 1.41 2.35
N LEU A 65 -6.67 1.78 1.22
CA LEU A 65 -6.02 2.64 0.22
C LEU A 65 -6.83 3.91 0.08
N TYR A 66 -6.16 5.04 0.21
CA TYR A 66 -6.78 6.35 0.13
C TYR A 66 -6.49 6.99 -1.22
N THR A 67 -7.50 7.61 -1.84
CA THR A 67 -7.33 8.28 -3.13
C THR A 67 -6.38 9.47 -3.05
N SER A 68 -6.14 9.98 -1.85
CA SER A 68 -5.16 11.05 -1.64
C SER A 68 -3.72 10.63 -1.87
N GLY A 69 -3.46 9.33 -1.95
CA GLY A 69 -2.13 8.81 -2.25
C GLY A 69 -1.42 8.20 -1.06
N LYS A 70 -2.16 7.54 -0.18
CA LYS A 70 -1.58 6.80 0.94
C LYS A 70 -2.32 5.50 1.17
N ALA A 71 -1.65 4.57 1.83
CA ALA A 71 -2.25 3.31 2.23
C ALA A 71 -1.90 3.03 3.69
N ILE A 72 -2.82 2.40 4.42
CA ILE A 72 -2.61 2.05 5.81
C ILE A 72 -2.59 0.53 5.92
N PHE A 73 -1.49 0.01 6.46
CA PHE A 73 -1.28 -1.42 6.65
C PHE A 73 -1.18 -1.72 8.14
N ARG A 74 -1.62 -2.88 8.54
CA ARG A 74 -1.59 -3.30 9.93
C ARG A 74 -1.12 -4.74 10.05
N GLY A 75 -0.42 -5.04 11.14
CA GLY A 75 -0.03 -6.41 11.46
C GLY A 75 1.24 -6.88 10.78
N PHE A 76 2.03 -5.98 10.21
CA PHE A 76 3.35 -6.33 9.68
C PHE A 76 4.38 -6.24 10.81
N THR A 77 5.05 -7.35 11.07
CA THR A 77 5.99 -7.42 12.20
C THR A 77 7.36 -6.84 11.88
N THR A 78 7.74 -6.81 10.61
CA THR A 78 9.03 -6.24 10.20
C THR A 78 8.84 -5.36 8.97
N LYS A 79 9.78 -4.43 8.78
CA LYS A 79 9.80 -3.59 7.59
C LYS A 79 10.03 -4.41 6.32
N THR A 80 10.84 -5.45 6.41
CA THR A 80 11.10 -6.33 5.28
C THR A 80 9.82 -7.00 4.80
N GLU A 81 8.99 -7.48 5.72
CA GLU A 81 7.71 -8.09 5.40
C GLU A 81 6.81 -7.09 4.69
N LEU A 82 6.75 -5.85 5.19
CA LEU A 82 5.97 -4.79 4.56
C LEU A 82 6.47 -4.47 3.16
N MET A 83 7.78 -4.34 2.99
CA MET A 83 8.37 -4.02 1.69
C MET A 83 8.14 -5.12 0.67
N ASP A 84 8.21 -6.38 1.08
CA ASP A 84 7.91 -7.51 0.20
C ASP A 84 6.44 -7.48 -0.25
N PHE A 85 5.54 -7.18 0.67
CA PHE A 85 4.12 -7.05 0.35
C PHE A 85 3.86 -5.91 -0.63
N LEU A 86 4.48 -4.76 -0.39
CA LEU A 86 4.37 -3.61 -1.30
C LEU A 86 4.92 -3.93 -2.69
N ALA A 87 6.02 -4.67 -2.76
CA ALA A 87 6.58 -5.07 -4.04
C ALA A 87 5.59 -5.92 -4.84
N LYS A 88 4.91 -6.83 -4.19
CA LYS A 88 3.88 -7.66 -4.84
C LYS A 88 2.69 -6.83 -5.31
N LEU A 89 2.34 -5.77 -4.58
CA LEU A 89 1.21 -4.92 -4.96
C LEU A 89 1.58 -3.92 -6.07
N LEU A 90 2.77 -3.35 -6.00
CA LEU A 90 3.17 -2.26 -6.88
C LEU A 90 3.90 -2.71 -8.13
N LEU A 91 4.59 -3.81 -8.04
CA LEU A 91 5.43 -4.33 -9.12
C LEU A 91 4.85 -5.60 -9.72
#